data_8a9a930f70488b063c0d3063da2d1a71
#
_entry.id   8a9a930f70488b063c0d3063da2d1a71
#
_cell.length_a   1.000
_cell.length_b   1.000
_cell.length_c   1.000
_cell.angle_alpha   90.00
_cell.angle_beta   90.00
_cell.angle_gamma   90.00
#
_symmetry.space_group_name_H-M   'P 1'
#
loop_
_entity.id
_entity.type
_entity.pdbx_description
1 polymer ?
#
loop_
_entity_poly.entity_id
_entity_poly.type
_entity_poly.pdbx_seq_one_letter_code
_entity_poly.pdbx_strand_id
1 'polypeptide(L)'
;MTEGMNDAALQIVRDSEALRLECYTCPGGYPTIGYGAIYAANGQRVTMSHPPITAELAEELLRRDVNISYRAVERLTEPYTEDLNHNQKSALASLCFNIGSGNFRASAVRSNIIRGAIENAGRQIYQWRRAGGKIMRGLVIRRRKETDLYFTV
;
A
#
# COMPACT_ATOMS: atom_id res chain seq x y z
N MET A 1 16.64 -6.43 -12.95
CA MET A 1 15.93 -5.43 -12.15
C MET A 1 14.43 -5.70 -12.14
N THR A 2 13.85 -5.71 -10.99
CA THR A 2 12.42 -5.95 -10.83
C THR A 2 11.66 -4.63 -10.81
N GLU A 3 10.50 -4.61 -11.41
CA GLU A 3 9.60 -3.46 -11.33
C GLU A 3 9.11 -3.25 -9.89
N GLY A 4 8.63 -2.08 -9.59
CA GLY A 4 7.97 -1.75 -8.34
C GLY A 4 6.56 -1.23 -8.62
N MET A 5 5.93 -0.65 -7.60
CA MET A 5 4.60 -0.07 -7.75
C MET A 5 4.62 1.01 -8.84
N ASN A 6 3.65 0.99 -9.75
CA ASN A 6 3.56 1.96 -10.83
C ASN A 6 3.01 3.31 -10.32
N ASP A 7 3.10 4.33 -11.18
CA ASP A 7 2.71 5.68 -10.81
C ASP A 7 1.22 5.83 -10.50
N ALA A 8 0.37 5.06 -11.17
CA ALA A 8 -1.06 5.11 -10.91
C ALA A 8 -1.37 4.67 -9.46
N ALA A 9 -0.76 3.58 -9.01
CA ALA A 9 -0.93 3.12 -7.63
C ALA A 9 -0.26 4.06 -6.62
N LEU A 10 0.92 4.61 -6.96
CA LEU A 10 1.58 5.59 -6.10
C LEU A 10 0.67 6.81 -5.87
N GLN A 11 -0.07 7.23 -6.91
CA GLN A 11 -0.99 8.35 -6.77
C GLN A 11 -2.14 8.02 -5.82
N ILE A 12 -2.65 6.78 -5.86
CA ILE A 12 -3.67 6.33 -4.90
C ILE A 12 -3.15 6.45 -3.47
N VAL A 13 -1.92 6.03 -3.23
CA VAL A 13 -1.31 6.11 -1.90
C VAL A 13 -1.10 7.57 -1.48
N ARG A 14 -0.54 8.41 -2.35
CA ARG A 14 -0.34 9.83 -2.04
C ARG A 14 -1.65 10.54 -1.70
N ASP A 15 -2.70 10.27 -2.47
CA ASP A 15 -4.02 10.89 -2.25
C ASP A 15 -4.64 10.46 -0.91
N SER A 16 -4.23 9.31 -0.40
CA SER A 16 -4.76 8.75 0.85
C SER A 16 -3.94 9.13 2.07
N GLU A 17 -2.67 9.53 1.89
CA GLU A 17 -1.74 9.85 2.97
C GLU A 17 -1.44 11.34 2.98
N ALA A 18 -1.55 11.97 4.14
CA ALA A 18 -1.18 13.39 4.28
C ALA A 18 0.35 13.54 4.29
N LEU A 19 0.87 14.46 3.48
CA LEU A 19 2.30 14.77 3.50
C LEU A 19 2.64 15.65 4.71
N ARG A 20 3.59 15.22 5.51
CA ARG A 20 4.09 15.98 6.66
C ARG A 20 5.61 16.07 6.56
N LEU A 21 6.12 17.27 6.38
CA LEU A 21 7.58 17.48 6.27
C LEU A 21 8.28 17.52 7.61
N GLU A 22 7.52 17.70 8.69
CA GLU A 22 8.04 17.67 10.06
C GLU A 22 7.51 16.44 10.78
N CYS A 23 8.33 15.91 11.69
CA CYS A 23 7.96 14.75 12.47
C CYS A 23 6.72 15.03 13.34
N TYR A 24 5.85 14.04 13.40
CA TYR A 24 4.64 14.11 14.23
C TYR A 24 4.35 12.72 14.80
N THR A 25 3.46 12.67 15.80
CA THR A 25 3.00 11.41 16.35
C THR A 25 1.74 10.97 15.61
N CYS A 26 1.78 9.80 14.98
CA CYS A 26 0.62 9.27 14.28
C CYS A 26 -0.44 8.75 15.26
N PRO A 27 -1.67 8.45 14.80
CA PRO A 27 -2.72 7.92 15.68
C PRO A 27 -2.32 6.66 16.45
N GLY A 28 -1.39 5.86 15.91
CA GLY A 28 -0.87 4.67 16.59
C GLY A 28 0.17 4.97 17.64
N GLY A 29 0.55 6.24 17.85
CA GLY A 29 1.50 6.66 18.87
C GLY A 29 2.97 6.62 18.45
N TYR A 30 3.26 6.47 17.16
CA TYR A 30 4.64 6.38 16.65
C TYR A 30 5.09 7.70 16.03
N PRO A 31 6.34 8.14 16.29
CA PRO A 31 6.93 9.23 15.52
C PRO A 31 6.95 8.88 14.04
N THR A 32 6.47 9.79 13.21
CA THR A 32 6.20 9.56 11.79
C THR A 32 6.59 10.81 11.01
N ILE A 33 7.01 10.63 9.75
CA ILE A 33 7.37 11.76 8.88
C ILE A 33 7.03 11.41 7.42
N GLY A 34 6.92 12.43 6.57
CA GLY A 34 6.64 12.26 5.15
C GLY A 34 5.22 11.79 4.90
N TYR A 35 5.07 10.74 4.11
CA TYR A 35 3.79 10.09 3.80
C TYR A 35 3.53 8.89 4.72
N GLY A 36 3.85 9.02 5.99
CA GLY A 36 3.63 7.95 6.96
C GLY A 36 4.85 7.09 7.26
N ALA A 37 6.05 7.56 6.93
CA ALA A 37 7.27 6.80 7.17
C ALA A 37 7.62 6.78 8.67
N ILE A 38 7.90 5.60 9.20
CA ILE A 38 8.37 5.42 10.58
C ILE A 38 9.85 5.07 10.63
N TYR A 39 10.49 4.88 9.47
CA TYR A 39 11.93 4.68 9.35
C TYR A 39 12.51 5.79 8.49
N ALA A 40 13.63 6.36 8.95
CA ALA A 40 14.33 7.42 8.23
C ALA A 40 15.09 6.86 7.03
N ALA A 41 15.73 7.75 6.25
CA ALA A 41 16.49 7.36 5.07
C ALA A 41 17.65 6.41 5.41
N ASN A 42 18.21 6.54 6.62
CA ASN A 42 19.30 5.66 7.08
C ASN A 42 18.81 4.30 7.62
N GLY A 43 17.51 4.05 7.58
CA GLY A 43 16.92 2.80 8.07
C GLY A 43 16.64 2.75 9.56
N GLN A 44 16.98 3.78 10.31
CA GLN A 44 16.68 3.84 11.75
C GLN A 44 15.27 4.37 11.99
N ARG A 45 14.69 4.01 13.14
CA ARG A 45 13.37 4.50 13.52
C ARG A 45 13.39 6.04 13.59
N VAL A 46 12.34 6.64 13.03
CA VAL A 46 12.13 8.09 13.18
C VAL A 46 11.86 8.40 14.64
N THR A 47 12.48 9.48 15.13
CA THR A 47 12.22 10.01 16.48
C THR A 47 11.65 11.42 16.34
N MET A 48 11.04 11.93 17.42
CA MET A 48 10.47 13.28 17.39
C MET A 48 11.51 14.38 17.21
N SER A 49 12.79 14.06 17.39
CA SER A 49 13.89 14.99 17.14
C SER A 49 14.41 14.94 15.69
N HIS A 50 13.81 14.12 14.84
CA HIS A 50 14.24 14.04 13.44
C HIS A 50 14.03 15.40 12.75
N PRO A 51 15.04 15.91 12.03
CA PRO A 51 14.90 17.20 11.35
C PRO A 51 13.84 17.13 10.23
N PRO A 52 13.27 18.27 9.85
CA PRO A 52 12.35 18.33 8.71
C PRO A 52 12.99 17.76 7.44
N ILE A 53 12.16 17.22 6.57
CA ILE A 53 12.60 16.65 5.28
C ILE A 53 12.00 17.45 4.13
N THR A 54 12.55 17.24 2.93
CA THR A 54 12.01 17.83 1.70
C THR A 54 10.89 16.96 1.15
N ALA A 55 10.07 17.54 0.26
CA ALA A 55 9.04 16.77 -0.45
C ALA A 55 9.67 15.66 -1.29
N GLU A 56 10.84 15.91 -1.87
CA GLU A 56 11.58 14.93 -2.67
C GLU A 56 12.00 13.74 -1.81
N LEU A 57 12.52 13.99 -0.61
CA LEU A 57 12.88 12.91 0.30
C LEU A 57 11.65 12.14 0.78
N ALA A 58 10.54 12.85 1.05
CA ALA A 58 9.29 12.20 1.41
C ALA A 58 8.83 11.22 0.32
N GLU A 59 8.97 11.62 -0.95
CA GLU A 59 8.63 10.77 -2.08
C GLU A 59 9.55 9.54 -2.15
N GLU A 60 10.85 9.71 -1.92
CA GLU A 60 11.79 8.59 -1.90
C GLU A 60 11.45 7.58 -0.79
N LEU A 61 11.11 8.08 0.39
CA LEU A 61 10.71 7.23 1.52
C LEU A 61 9.41 6.48 1.20
N LEU A 62 8.46 7.14 0.55
CA LEU A 62 7.22 6.51 0.13
C LEU A 62 7.49 5.37 -0.84
N ARG A 63 8.30 5.61 -1.87
CA ARG A 63 8.65 4.58 -2.87
C ARG A 63 9.34 3.38 -2.22
N ARG A 64 10.24 3.64 -1.30
CA ARG A 64 10.89 2.57 -0.52
C ARG A 64 9.84 1.72 0.21
N ASP A 65 8.93 2.39 0.91
CA ASP A 65 7.96 1.71 1.78
C ASP A 65 6.90 0.94 0.97
N VAL A 66 6.36 1.55 -0.09
CA VAL A 66 5.37 0.84 -0.93
C VAL A 66 5.99 -0.33 -1.68
N ASN A 67 7.28 -0.25 -2.01
CA ASN A 67 7.95 -1.36 -2.70
C ASN A 67 8.17 -2.56 -1.79
N ILE A 68 8.27 -2.37 -0.49
CA ILE A 68 8.23 -3.49 0.47
C ILE A 68 6.92 -4.25 0.32
N SER A 69 5.80 -3.54 0.23
CA SER A 69 4.48 -4.15 0.02
C SER A 69 4.37 -4.80 -1.36
N TYR A 70 4.94 -4.17 -2.38
CA TYR A 70 4.96 -4.74 -3.73
C TYR A 70 5.69 -6.10 -3.76
N ARG A 71 6.85 -6.19 -3.08
CA ARG A 71 7.58 -7.47 -2.97
C ARG A 71 6.80 -8.50 -2.16
N ALA A 72 6.08 -8.06 -1.13
CA ALA A 72 5.21 -8.96 -0.37
C ALA A 72 4.10 -9.54 -1.26
N VAL A 73 3.50 -8.70 -2.10
CA VAL A 73 2.46 -9.18 -3.05
C VAL A 73 3.06 -10.21 -4.01
N GLU A 74 4.24 -9.94 -4.58
CA GLU A 74 4.88 -10.91 -5.47
C GLU A 74 5.10 -12.25 -4.78
N ARG A 75 5.60 -12.22 -3.55
CA ARG A 75 5.85 -13.45 -2.79
C ARG A 75 4.57 -14.20 -2.42
N LEU A 76 3.54 -13.45 -2.04
CA LEU A 76 2.29 -14.02 -1.52
C LEU A 76 1.32 -14.47 -2.60
N THR A 77 1.58 -14.17 -3.87
CA THR A 77 0.73 -14.55 -4.99
C THR A 77 1.29 -15.70 -5.81
N GLU A 78 2.46 -16.24 -5.42
CA GLU A 78 2.99 -17.41 -6.09
C GLU A 78 2.02 -18.61 -5.98
N PRO A 79 1.90 -19.46 -7.02
CA PRO A 79 2.65 -19.42 -8.26
C PRO A 79 1.99 -18.56 -9.36
N TYR A 80 0.98 -17.77 -9.05
CA TYR A 80 0.21 -16.99 -10.03
C TYR A 80 0.70 -15.56 -10.22
N THR A 81 1.85 -15.20 -9.63
CA THR A 81 2.39 -13.83 -9.72
C THR A 81 2.58 -13.38 -11.18
N GLU A 82 3.05 -14.28 -12.04
CA GLU A 82 3.27 -13.95 -13.45
C GLU A 82 1.99 -13.79 -14.26
N ASP A 83 0.87 -14.28 -13.74
CA ASP A 83 -0.44 -14.11 -14.38
C ASP A 83 -1.05 -12.75 -14.07
N LEU A 84 -0.43 -11.98 -13.17
CA LEU A 84 -0.87 -10.65 -12.81
C LEU A 84 -0.12 -9.62 -13.63
N ASN A 85 -0.84 -8.68 -14.24
CA ASN A 85 -0.18 -7.57 -14.94
C ASN A 85 0.33 -6.53 -13.94
N HIS A 86 1.04 -5.51 -14.44
CA HIS A 86 1.64 -4.50 -13.57
C HIS A 86 0.59 -3.69 -12.81
N ASN A 87 -0.55 -3.39 -13.45
CA ASN A 87 -1.65 -2.69 -12.78
C ASN A 87 -2.24 -3.53 -11.65
N GLN A 88 -2.42 -4.82 -11.87
CA GLN A 88 -2.95 -5.72 -10.84
C GLN A 88 -2.00 -5.83 -9.65
N LYS A 89 -0.72 -6.07 -9.90
CA LYS A 89 0.27 -6.14 -8.82
C LYS A 89 0.35 -4.82 -8.06
N SER A 90 0.32 -3.70 -8.78
CA SER A 90 0.40 -2.38 -8.16
C SER A 90 -0.84 -2.05 -7.31
N ALA A 91 -2.02 -2.39 -7.81
CA ALA A 91 -3.26 -2.23 -7.04
C ALA A 91 -3.24 -3.06 -5.76
N LEU A 92 -2.79 -4.31 -5.88
CA LEU A 92 -2.65 -5.20 -4.72
C LEU A 92 -1.60 -4.68 -3.74
N ALA A 93 -0.51 -4.09 -4.23
CA ALA A 93 0.51 -3.51 -3.38
C ALA A 93 -0.04 -2.29 -2.61
N SER A 94 -0.88 -1.46 -3.25
CA SER A 94 -1.54 -0.36 -2.57
C SER A 94 -2.45 -0.87 -1.44
N LEU A 95 -3.24 -1.90 -1.71
CA LEU A 95 -4.07 -2.55 -0.69
C LEU A 95 -3.20 -3.10 0.43
N CYS A 96 -2.18 -3.87 0.09
CA CYS A 96 -1.27 -4.49 1.05
C CYS A 96 -0.56 -3.44 1.93
N PHE A 97 -0.15 -2.32 1.34
CA PHE A 97 0.47 -1.22 2.08
C PHE A 97 -0.49 -0.66 3.14
N ASN A 98 -1.77 -0.53 2.79
CA ASN A 98 -2.77 0.03 3.70
C ASN A 98 -3.19 -0.95 4.79
N ILE A 99 -3.47 -2.21 4.45
CA ILE A 99 -4.00 -3.18 5.42
C ILE A 99 -2.91 -4.00 6.12
N GLY A 100 -1.69 -3.97 5.61
CA GLY A 100 -0.56 -4.76 6.11
C GLY A 100 -0.45 -6.11 5.44
N SER A 101 0.77 -6.64 5.37
CA SER A 101 1.04 -7.92 4.69
C SER A 101 0.40 -9.11 5.40
N GLY A 102 0.26 -9.06 6.72
CA GLY A 102 -0.41 -10.13 7.47
C GLY A 102 -1.89 -10.25 7.12
N ASN A 103 -2.58 -9.11 7.06
CA ASN A 103 -3.99 -9.08 6.64
C ASN A 103 -4.14 -9.47 5.17
N PHE A 104 -3.24 -9.00 4.32
CA PHE A 104 -3.27 -9.36 2.91
C PHE A 104 -3.11 -10.88 2.74
N ARG A 105 -2.17 -11.47 3.44
CA ARG A 105 -1.92 -12.91 3.42
C ARG A 105 -3.17 -13.71 3.77
N ALA A 106 -3.94 -13.24 4.76
CA ALA A 106 -5.14 -13.93 5.25
C ALA A 106 -6.40 -13.55 4.47
N SER A 107 -6.30 -12.63 3.48
CA SER A 107 -7.47 -12.06 2.81
C SER A 107 -8.08 -13.00 1.76
N ALA A 108 -9.36 -12.76 1.46
CA ALA A 108 -10.03 -13.40 0.35
C ALA A 108 -9.44 -12.97 -1.00
N VAL A 109 -8.85 -11.77 -1.06
CA VAL A 109 -8.12 -11.32 -2.26
C VAL A 109 -7.01 -12.32 -2.58
N ARG A 110 -6.13 -12.54 -1.63
CA ARG A 110 -4.99 -13.45 -1.81
C ARG A 110 -5.43 -14.89 -2.03
N SER A 111 -6.41 -15.38 -1.27
CA SER A 111 -6.85 -16.77 -1.42
C SER A 111 -7.46 -17.04 -2.79
N ASN A 112 -8.13 -16.07 -3.39
CA ASN A 112 -8.63 -16.21 -4.76
C ASN A 112 -7.51 -16.25 -5.78
N ILE A 113 -6.45 -15.46 -5.59
CA ILE A 113 -5.30 -15.47 -6.51
C ILE A 113 -4.61 -16.83 -6.50
N ILE A 114 -4.35 -17.40 -5.33
CA ILE A 114 -3.64 -18.68 -5.24
C ILE A 114 -4.50 -19.88 -5.67
N ARG A 115 -5.78 -19.65 -5.95
CA ARG A 115 -6.65 -20.64 -6.60
C ARG A 115 -6.79 -20.38 -8.10
N GLY A 116 -6.10 -19.36 -8.62
CA GLY A 116 -6.21 -18.99 -10.02
C GLY A 116 -7.42 -18.15 -10.37
N ALA A 117 -8.22 -17.73 -9.38
CA ALA A 117 -9.43 -16.92 -9.59
C ALA A 117 -9.09 -15.43 -9.61
N ILE A 118 -8.32 -15.01 -10.61
CA ILE A 118 -7.73 -13.66 -10.68
C ILE A 118 -8.82 -12.57 -10.73
N GLU A 119 -9.86 -12.77 -11.53
CA GLU A 119 -10.94 -11.80 -11.65
C GLU A 119 -11.72 -11.66 -10.33
N ASN A 120 -12.02 -12.78 -9.69
CA ASN A 120 -12.77 -12.75 -8.43
C ASN A 120 -11.94 -12.11 -7.30
N ALA A 121 -10.62 -12.30 -7.34
CA ALA A 121 -9.72 -11.64 -6.37
C ALA A 121 -9.90 -10.13 -6.40
N GLY A 122 -9.97 -9.54 -7.60
CA GLY A 122 -10.15 -8.10 -7.76
C GLY A 122 -11.46 -7.60 -7.16
N ARG A 123 -12.51 -8.40 -7.23
CA ARG A 123 -13.81 -8.05 -6.63
C ARG A 123 -13.75 -8.05 -5.10
N GLN A 124 -12.82 -8.76 -4.49
CA GLN A 124 -12.68 -8.84 -3.04
C GLN A 124 -11.93 -7.64 -2.45
N ILE A 125 -11.24 -6.83 -3.25
CA ILE A 125 -10.52 -5.65 -2.78
C ILE A 125 -11.48 -4.72 -2.03
N TYR A 126 -12.66 -4.49 -2.55
CA TYR A 126 -13.63 -3.54 -2.00
C TYR A 126 -14.14 -3.93 -0.61
N GLN A 127 -13.96 -5.18 -0.20
CA GLN A 127 -14.38 -5.61 1.14
C GLN A 127 -13.58 -4.92 2.25
N TRP A 128 -12.38 -4.41 1.95
CA TRP A 128 -11.49 -3.77 2.92
C TRP A 128 -11.79 -2.28 3.09
N ARG A 129 -13.06 -1.93 3.36
CA ARG A 129 -13.50 -0.55 3.49
C ARG A 129 -13.93 -0.16 4.91
N ARG A 130 -13.66 -1.03 5.90
CA ARG A 130 -14.06 -0.79 7.29
C ARG A 130 -12.85 -0.55 8.17
N ALA A 131 -13.06 0.28 9.21
CA ALA A 131 -12.11 0.44 10.30
C ALA A 131 -12.93 0.55 11.59
N GLY A 132 -12.50 -0.17 12.63
CA GLY A 132 -13.25 -0.20 13.88
C GLY A 132 -14.68 -0.71 13.71
N GLY A 133 -14.93 -1.60 12.75
CA GLY A 133 -16.24 -2.15 12.46
C GLY A 133 -17.16 -1.24 11.66
N LYS A 134 -16.72 -0.06 11.26
CA LYS A 134 -17.51 0.92 10.52
C LYS A 134 -16.97 1.14 9.12
N ILE A 135 -17.88 1.34 8.16
CA ILE A 135 -17.49 1.74 6.80
C ILE A 135 -16.95 3.17 6.85
N MET A 136 -15.74 3.35 6.32
CA MET A 136 -15.05 4.64 6.30
C MET A 136 -15.00 5.18 4.88
N ARG A 137 -15.46 6.43 4.71
CA ARG A 137 -15.51 7.06 3.39
C ARG A 137 -14.17 7.07 2.66
N GLY A 138 -13.08 7.39 3.38
CA GLY A 138 -11.74 7.40 2.79
C GLY A 138 -11.32 6.03 2.29
N LEU A 139 -11.68 4.97 3.03
CA LEU A 139 -11.40 3.60 2.62
C LEU A 139 -12.27 3.18 1.43
N VAL A 140 -13.52 3.61 1.37
CA VAL A 140 -14.39 3.36 0.21
C VAL A 140 -13.76 3.95 -1.06
N ILE A 141 -13.32 5.21 -0.98
CA ILE A 141 -12.71 5.91 -2.12
C ILE A 141 -11.44 5.19 -2.56
N ARG A 142 -10.58 4.84 -1.60
CA ARG A 142 -9.33 4.16 -1.90
C ARG A 142 -9.56 2.79 -2.52
N ARG A 143 -10.47 1.99 -1.96
CA ARG A 143 -10.77 0.65 -2.50
C ARG A 143 -11.35 0.70 -3.91
N ARG A 144 -12.16 1.72 -4.21
CA ARG A 144 -12.68 1.91 -5.57
C ARG A 144 -11.56 2.21 -6.55
N LYS A 145 -10.63 3.09 -6.19
CA LYS A 145 -9.48 3.41 -7.05
C LYS A 145 -8.60 2.17 -7.28
N GLU A 146 -8.35 1.40 -6.24
CA GLU A 146 -7.55 0.17 -6.34
C GLU A 146 -8.26 -0.87 -7.22
N THR A 147 -9.57 -1.02 -7.05
CA THR A 147 -10.35 -1.95 -7.87
C THR A 147 -10.33 -1.54 -9.34
N ASP A 148 -10.53 -0.25 -9.61
CA ASP A 148 -10.51 0.27 -10.98
C ASP A 148 -9.14 0.03 -11.64
N LEU A 149 -8.05 0.27 -10.91
CA LEU A 149 -6.71 0.01 -11.42
C LEU A 149 -6.49 -1.47 -11.68
N TYR A 150 -6.95 -2.34 -10.78
CA TYR A 150 -6.82 -3.79 -10.92
C TYR A 150 -7.45 -4.28 -12.22
N PHE A 151 -8.59 -3.70 -12.61
CA PHE A 151 -9.30 -4.09 -13.83
C PHE A 151 -8.92 -3.26 -15.06
N THR A 152 -7.94 -2.38 -14.94
CA THR A 152 -7.42 -1.62 -16.08
C THR A 152 -6.39 -2.46 -16.82
N VAL A 153 -6.61 -2.63 -18.11
CA VAL A 153 -5.72 -3.44 -18.96
C VAL A 153 -4.53 -2.62 -19.43
#